data_bd043c46cf849e5254863bfd1239db5a
#
_entry.id   bd043c46cf849e5254863bfd1239db5a
#
_cell.length_a   1.000
_cell.length_b   1.000
_cell.length_c   1.000
_cell.angle_alpha   90.00
_cell.angle_beta   90.00
_cell.angle_gamma   90.00
#
_symmetry.space_group_name_H-M   'P 1'
#
loop_
_entity.id
_entity.type
_entity.pdbx_description
1 polymer ?
#
loop_
_entity_poly.entity_id
_entity_poly.type
_entity_poly.pdbx_seq_one_letter_code
_entity_poly.pdbx_strand_id
1 'polypeptide(L)'
;MAQTRQNMGSGNVKKLLLQLMIPAVVAQVVNLLYNIVDRIYIGHIAGIGAAALTGVGLFAPILMLLNAFAMLIGAGGAPRTAIALGQGNKEEAEKIIGNSFTMLLFFAVVLTIGFYAGAPILLRLFGASEATLPYALAYSRIYILGSVCVLIVMGMNPFITTQGFAKISMLTTVIGAGINIILDPILIFVLDMGVRGAAIATVLSQAVGAFWILRFLTGSKTILRLRREHLRPEGRVILPVMGLGISTFVMLSTESLLSISFSSSLARYGGDVAVGAMTVITSASQLCSLPVQGICQGGQPVMSFNFGAGNQARVKEAFRFQLALCGGYATLFCLLMLLVPGAVAGLFTSDAALIQYTTWAMRIYMAGFFAIGFQIACQQSFMALGQAKVSLLLACLRKLILLIPLIFLLPHLLPDPVFAVFLAEPVSDIMAASITVFTFLSRFDKILDRGAANV
;
A
#
# COMPACT_ATOMS: atom_id res chain seq x y z
N MET A 1 -31.45 7.18 5.19
CA MET A 1 -29.97 7.25 5.19
C MET A 1 -29.37 7.97 6.42
N ALA A 2 -30.05 7.95 7.56
CA ALA A 2 -29.60 8.62 8.80
C ALA A 2 -28.93 7.68 9.82
N GLN A 3 -28.58 6.45 9.43
CA GLN A 3 -28.15 5.39 10.37
C GLN A 3 -26.64 5.08 10.37
N THR A 4 -25.79 5.90 9.78
CA THR A 4 -24.35 5.60 9.74
C THR A 4 -23.48 6.70 10.39
N ARG A 5 -23.96 7.35 11.41
CA ARG A 5 -23.05 7.91 12.42
C ARG A 5 -22.63 6.75 13.33
N GLN A 6 -21.75 5.89 12.82
CA GLN A 6 -21.18 4.86 13.68
C GLN A 6 -20.30 5.56 14.70
N ASN A 7 -20.83 5.69 15.91
CA ASN A 7 -20.04 6.16 17.03
C ASN A 7 -18.97 5.09 17.30
N MET A 8 -17.72 5.33 16.87
CA MET A 8 -16.61 4.38 17.03
C MET A 8 -16.33 4.04 18.48
N GLY A 9 -16.81 4.87 19.42
CA GLY A 9 -16.71 4.67 20.85
C GLY A 9 -17.80 3.79 21.46
N SER A 10 -18.83 3.36 20.72
CA SER A 10 -19.97 2.61 21.26
C SER A 10 -20.31 1.37 20.45
N GLY A 11 -21.18 0.51 20.99
CA GLY A 11 -21.63 -0.72 20.33
C GLY A 11 -20.59 -1.85 20.33
N ASN A 12 -20.88 -2.92 19.57
CA ASN A 12 -20.04 -4.10 19.48
C ASN A 12 -18.81 -3.83 18.59
N VAL A 13 -17.61 -3.96 19.16
CA VAL A 13 -16.33 -3.68 18.51
C VAL A 13 -16.11 -4.57 17.28
N LYS A 14 -16.40 -5.86 17.37
CA LYS A 14 -16.18 -6.82 16.26
C LYS A 14 -17.08 -6.50 15.07
N LYS A 15 -18.35 -6.16 15.31
CA LYS A 15 -19.28 -5.76 14.26
C LYS A 15 -18.85 -4.47 13.58
N LEU A 16 -18.40 -3.50 14.36
CA LEU A 16 -17.87 -2.23 13.85
C LEU A 16 -16.63 -2.45 13.00
N LEU A 17 -15.68 -3.27 13.48
CA LEU A 17 -14.47 -3.63 12.74
C LEU A 17 -14.80 -4.28 11.40
N LEU A 18 -15.68 -5.28 11.38
CA LEU A 18 -16.07 -5.93 10.11
C LEU A 18 -16.72 -4.95 9.13
N GLN A 19 -17.53 -4.01 9.62
CA GLN A 19 -18.16 -2.99 8.78
C GLN A 19 -17.14 -2.04 8.12
N LEU A 20 -15.98 -1.84 8.72
CA LEU A 20 -14.90 -1.00 8.17
C LEU A 20 -13.87 -1.83 7.40
N MET A 21 -13.54 -3.03 7.86
CA MET A 21 -12.54 -3.92 7.25
C MET A 21 -13.01 -4.49 5.91
N ILE A 22 -14.26 -4.96 5.82
CA ILE A 22 -14.78 -5.56 4.58
C ILE A 22 -14.72 -4.59 3.41
N PRO A 23 -15.22 -3.33 3.49
CA PRO A 23 -15.06 -2.37 2.41
C PRO A 23 -13.60 -2.07 2.09
N ALA A 24 -12.71 -1.99 3.09
CA ALA A 24 -11.30 -1.74 2.85
C ALA A 24 -10.62 -2.91 2.10
N VAL A 25 -10.92 -4.15 2.46
CA VAL A 25 -10.43 -5.34 1.75
C VAL A 25 -10.97 -5.36 0.32
N VAL A 26 -12.26 -5.11 0.11
CA VAL A 26 -12.85 -5.03 -1.23
C VAL A 26 -12.16 -3.97 -2.07
N ALA A 27 -11.87 -2.78 -1.52
CA ALA A 27 -11.14 -1.74 -2.22
C ALA A 27 -9.74 -2.20 -2.66
N GLN A 28 -9.01 -2.94 -1.82
CA GLN A 28 -7.68 -3.47 -2.18
C GLN A 28 -7.77 -4.51 -3.29
N VAL A 29 -8.75 -5.42 -3.23
CA VAL A 29 -8.96 -6.44 -4.27
C VAL A 29 -9.34 -5.79 -5.60
N VAL A 30 -10.26 -4.82 -5.59
CA VAL A 30 -10.66 -4.07 -6.80
C VAL A 30 -9.47 -3.34 -7.40
N ASN A 31 -8.63 -2.72 -6.55
CA ASN A 31 -7.43 -2.03 -7.00
C ASN A 31 -6.42 -2.99 -7.67
N LEU A 32 -6.25 -4.20 -7.13
CA LEU A 32 -5.43 -5.22 -7.75
C LEU A 32 -5.98 -5.64 -9.12
N LEU A 33 -7.29 -5.91 -9.18
CA LEU A 33 -7.94 -6.37 -10.40
C LEU A 33 -7.85 -5.33 -11.52
N TYR A 34 -8.11 -4.06 -11.22
CA TYR A 34 -8.03 -3.04 -12.25
C TYR A 34 -6.60 -2.85 -12.78
N ASN A 35 -5.57 -2.94 -11.93
CA ASN A 35 -4.18 -2.90 -12.38
C ASN A 35 -3.80 -4.05 -13.32
N ILE A 36 -4.38 -5.24 -13.09
CA ILE A 36 -4.19 -6.39 -13.98
C ILE A 36 -4.89 -6.14 -15.34
N VAL A 37 -6.12 -5.65 -15.32
CA VAL A 37 -6.91 -5.38 -16.55
C VAL A 37 -6.24 -4.29 -17.39
N ASP A 38 -5.77 -3.21 -16.80
CA ASP A 38 -5.04 -2.14 -17.48
C ASP A 38 -3.79 -2.69 -18.22
N ARG A 39 -3.01 -3.54 -17.56
CA ARG A 39 -1.85 -4.19 -18.19
C ARG A 39 -2.23 -5.13 -19.33
N ILE A 40 -3.35 -5.83 -19.21
CA ILE A 40 -3.88 -6.69 -20.28
C ILE A 40 -4.20 -5.84 -21.49
N TYR A 41 -4.91 -4.73 -21.35
CA TYR A 41 -5.24 -3.85 -22.46
C TYR A 41 -3.98 -3.27 -23.14
N ILE A 42 -3.02 -2.77 -22.36
CA ILE A 42 -1.76 -2.25 -22.90
C ILE A 42 -0.99 -3.33 -23.67
N GLY A 43 -0.93 -4.55 -23.13
CA GLY A 43 -0.25 -5.68 -23.78
C GLY A 43 -0.89 -6.13 -25.10
N HIS A 44 -2.17 -5.84 -25.32
CA HIS A 44 -2.90 -6.19 -26.54
C HIS A 44 -2.93 -5.08 -27.61
N ILE A 45 -2.17 -3.98 -27.43
CA ILE A 45 -2.07 -2.95 -28.47
C ILE A 45 -1.36 -3.54 -29.69
N ALA A 46 -2.04 -3.49 -30.84
CA ALA A 46 -1.54 -4.11 -32.07
C ALA A 46 -0.16 -3.55 -32.48
N GLY A 47 0.77 -4.45 -32.78
CA GLY A 47 2.11 -4.13 -33.30
C GLY A 47 3.11 -3.61 -32.26
N ILE A 48 2.67 -3.07 -31.11
CA ILE A 48 3.55 -2.45 -30.12
C ILE A 48 3.32 -2.95 -28.67
N GLY A 49 2.38 -3.87 -28.45
CA GLY A 49 1.94 -4.27 -27.12
C GLY A 49 3.08 -4.69 -26.16
N ALA A 50 4.02 -5.49 -26.62
CA ALA A 50 5.16 -5.92 -25.79
C ALA A 50 6.08 -4.73 -25.39
N ALA A 51 6.42 -3.86 -26.35
CA ALA A 51 7.24 -2.68 -26.09
C ALA A 51 6.51 -1.65 -25.23
N ALA A 52 5.20 -1.49 -25.44
CA ALA A 52 4.33 -0.63 -24.65
C ALA A 52 4.23 -1.11 -23.21
N LEU A 53 3.96 -2.39 -23.00
CA LEU A 53 3.85 -2.99 -21.66
C LEU A 53 5.18 -2.87 -20.89
N THR A 54 6.30 -3.14 -21.58
CA THR A 54 7.64 -2.96 -21.00
C THR A 54 7.87 -1.48 -20.64
N GLY A 55 7.55 -0.56 -21.57
CA GLY A 55 7.72 0.88 -21.34
C GLY A 55 6.91 1.39 -20.16
N VAL A 56 5.64 0.98 -20.04
CA VAL A 56 4.79 1.32 -18.88
C VAL A 56 5.31 0.67 -17.60
N GLY A 57 5.84 -0.56 -17.68
CA GLY A 57 6.46 -1.24 -16.54
C GLY A 57 7.66 -0.46 -15.97
N LEU A 58 8.45 0.19 -16.82
CA LEU A 58 9.59 1.02 -16.41
C LEU A 58 9.18 2.30 -15.65
N PHE A 59 7.92 2.71 -15.71
CA PHE A 59 7.38 3.81 -14.92
C PHE A 59 7.05 3.40 -13.47
N ALA A 60 6.95 2.10 -13.17
CA ALA A 60 6.54 1.61 -11.85
C ALA A 60 7.34 2.18 -10.67
N PRO A 61 8.68 2.37 -10.72
CA PRO A 61 9.41 2.99 -9.61
C PRO A 61 8.98 4.43 -9.32
N ILE A 62 8.69 5.22 -10.35
CA ILE A 62 8.18 6.59 -10.19
C ILE A 62 6.79 6.57 -9.55
N LEU A 63 5.92 5.65 -10.00
CA LEU A 63 4.60 5.45 -9.43
C LEU A 63 4.66 5.06 -7.95
N MET A 64 5.59 4.18 -7.58
CA MET A 64 5.80 3.79 -6.18
C MET A 64 6.23 4.98 -5.31
N LEU A 65 7.10 5.86 -5.82
CA LEU A 65 7.50 7.07 -5.12
C LEU A 65 6.33 8.05 -4.97
N LEU A 66 5.53 8.27 -6.00
CA LEU A 66 4.32 9.10 -5.91
C LEU A 66 3.38 8.57 -4.82
N ASN A 67 3.13 7.26 -4.80
CA ASN A 67 2.31 6.61 -3.77
C ASN A 67 2.94 6.72 -2.37
N ALA A 68 4.26 6.61 -2.26
CA ALA A 68 4.96 6.76 -0.98
C ALA A 68 4.77 8.17 -0.40
N PHE A 69 4.87 9.23 -1.21
CA PHE A 69 4.61 10.61 -0.77
C PHE A 69 3.14 10.84 -0.41
N ALA A 70 2.20 10.26 -1.15
CA ALA A 70 0.79 10.33 -0.80
C ALA A 70 0.51 9.67 0.56
N MET A 71 1.09 8.48 0.78
CA MET A 71 0.93 7.72 2.02
C MET A 71 1.74 8.28 3.19
N LEU A 72 2.83 9.02 2.94
CA LEU A 72 3.53 9.80 3.97
C LEU A 72 2.53 10.70 4.71
N ILE A 73 1.63 11.32 3.98
CA ILE A 73 0.62 12.21 4.54
C ILE A 73 -0.63 11.44 4.97
N GLY A 74 -1.16 10.56 4.12
CA GLY A 74 -2.39 9.83 4.39
C GLY A 74 -2.29 8.88 5.57
N ALA A 75 -1.26 8.04 5.60
CA ALA A 75 -1.07 7.07 6.68
C ALA A 75 -0.57 7.71 7.99
N GLY A 76 0.07 8.88 7.92
CA GLY A 76 0.45 9.63 9.11
C GLY A 76 -0.69 10.48 9.68
N GLY A 77 -1.47 11.12 8.80
CA GLY A 77 -2.54 12.04 9.19
C GLY A 77 -3.80 11.33 9.66
N ALA A 78 -4.20 10.23 9.03
CA ALA A 78 -5.43 9.52 9.34
C ALA A 78 -5.51 9.03 10.81
N PRO A 79 -4.49 8.34 11.38
CA PRO A 79 -4.51 7.95 12.78
C PRO A 79 -4.55 9.14 13.74
N ARG A 80 -3.78 10.18 13.46
CA ARG A 80 -3.78 11.40 14.28
C ARG A 80 -5.13 12.10 14.29
N THR A 81 -5.78 12.18 13.13
CA THR A 81 -7.14 12.70 13.00
C THR A 81 -8.14 11.87 13.83
N ALA A 82 -8.02 10.52 13.80
CA ALA A 82 -8.88 9.65 14.60
C ALA A 82 -8.64 9.83 16.10
N ILE A 83 -7.40 9.98 16.54
CA ILE A 83 -7.03 10.24 17.93
C ILE A 83 -7.63 11.58 18.39
N ALA A 84 -7.43 12.66 17.63
CA ALA A 84 -7.98 13.98 17.93
C ALA A 84 -9.52 13.96 18.02
N LEU A 85 -10.16 13.21 17.09
CA LEU A 85 -11.60 13.02 17.11
C LEU A 85 -12.06 12.24 18.35
N GLY A 86 -11.30 11.22 18.76
CA GLY A 86 -11.55 10.45 19.99
C GLY A 86 -11.40 11.28 21.26
N GLN A 87 -10.47 12.23 21.29
CA GLN A 87 -10.29 13.23 22.35
C GLN A 87 -11.41 14.30 22.39
N GLY A 88 -12.31 14.30 21.41
CA GLY A 88 -13.34 15.31 21.25
C GLY A 88 -12.83 16.62 20.63
N ASN A 89 -11.57 16.69 20.23
CA ASN A 89 -10.97 17.89 19.62
C ASN A 89 -11.20 17.92 18.11
N LYS A 90 -12.41 18.31 17.73
CA LYS A 90 -12.80 18.36 16.32
C LYS A 90 -12.02 19.41 15.52
N GLU A 91 -11.67 20.52 16.15
CA GLU A 91 -10.92 21.60 15.47
C GLU A 91 -9.52 21.12 15.07
N GLU A 92 -8.80 20.45 15.98
CA GLU A 92 -7.49 19.86 15.69
C GLU A 92 -7.58 18.80 14.60
N ALA A 93 -8.62 17.95 14.63
CA ALA A 93 -8.86 16.97 13.57
C ALA A 93 -9.07 17.63 12.19
N GLU A 94 -9.83 18.73 12.11
CA GLU A 94 -10.04 19.50 10.89
C GLU A 94 -8.76 20.22 10.43
N LYS A 95 -7.92 20.73 11.36
CA LYS A 95 -6.58 21.28 11.05
C LYS A 95 -5.66 20.23 10.44
N ILE A 96 -5.63 19.02 10.99
CA ILE A 96 -4.82 17.92 10.46
C ILE A 96 -5.24 17.62 9.00
N ILE A 97 -6.54 17.54 8.72
CA ILE A 97 -7.04 17.30 7.35
C ILE A 97 -6.65 18.44 6.41
N GLY A 98 -6.84 19.71 6.82
CA GLY A 98 -6.50 20.87 6.01
C GLY A 98 -5.01 20.97 5.70
N ASN A 99 -4.16 20.81 6.70
CA ASN A 99 -2.72 20.82 6.54
C ASN A 99 -2.23 19.63 5.69
N SER A 100 -2.82 18.44 5.86
CA SER A 100 -2.52 17.27 5.04
C SER A 100 -2.85 17.51 3.56
N PHE A 101 -3.99 18.11 3.27
CA PHE A 101 -4.36 18.46 1.90
C PHE A 101 -3.38 19.46 1.28
N THR A 102 -2.97 20.51 2.01
CA THR A 102 -1.99 21.48 1.55
C THR A 102 -0.63 20.83 1.26
N MET A 103 -0.17 19.93 2.12
CA MET A 103 1.08 19.19 1.91
C MET A 103 1.01 18.26 0.71
N LEU A 104 -0.12 17.61 0.46
CA LEU A 104 -0.31 16.80 -0.74
C LEU A 104 -0.23 17.64 -2.01
N LEU A 105 -0.83 18.85 -2.01
CA LEU A 105 -0.71 19.79 -3.13
C LEU A 105 0.73 20.27 -3.32
N PHE A 106 1.44 20.57 -2.24
CA PHE A 106 2.86 20.93 -2.30
C PHE A 106 3.69 19.80 -2.92
N PHE A 107 3.54 18.57 -2.43
CA PHE A 107 4.23 17.42 -3.01
C PHE A 107 3.81 17.18 -4.47
N ALA A 108 2.53 17.36 -4.81
CA ALA A 108 2.07 17.23 -6.18
C ALA A 108 2.82 18.17 -7.12
N VAL A 109 2.98 19.44 -6.74
CA VAL A 109 3.72 20.43 -7.56
C VAL A 109 5.20 20.06 -7.66
N VAL A 110 5.86 19.78 -6.53
CA VAL A 110 7.29 19.48 -6.50
C VAL A 110 7.60 18.20 -7.29
N LEU A 111 6.82 17.14 -7.08
CA LEU A 111 7.02 15.85 -7.75
C LEU A 111 6.66 15.92 -9.24
N THR A 112 5.61 16.68 -9.60
CA THR A 112 5.27 16.90 -11.01
C THR A 112 6.41 17.58 -11.73
N ILE A 113 6.95 18.68 -11.20
CA ILE A 113 8.07 19.40 -11.81
C ILE A 113 9.31 18.50 -11.88
N GLY A 114 9.69 17.88 -10.75
CA GLY A 114 10.89 17.04 -10.65
C GLY A 114 10.84 15.82 -11.57
N PHE A 115 9.75 15.07 -11.54
CA PHE A 115 9.62 13.87 -12.38
C PHE A 115 9.37 14.20 -13.85
N TYR A 116 8.64 15.27 -14.17
CA TYR A 116 8.42 15.64 -15.57
C TYR A 116 9.72 16.06 -16.26
N ALA A 117 10.55 16.84 -15.57
CA ALA A 117 11.86 17.24 -16.07
C ALA A 117 12.85 16.06 -16.08
N GLY A 118 12.82 15.21 -15.03
CA GLY A 118 13.73 14.08 -14.87
C GLY A 118 13.31 12.80 -15.60
N ALA A 119 12.09 12.71 -16.14
CA ALA A 119 11.55 11.48 -16.73
C ALA A 119 12.48 10.81 -17.76
N PRO A 120 13.08 11.50 -18.75
CA PRO A 120 13.92 10.87 -19.72
C PRO A 120 15.17 10.21 -19.10
N ILE A 121 15.76 10.86 -18.10
CA ILE A 121 16.96 10.37 -17.41
C ILE A 121 16.57 9.18 -16.51
N LEU A 122 15.52 9.32 -15.73
CA LEU A 122 15.06 8.27 -14.80
C LEU A 122 14.66 7.01 -15.54
N LEU A 123 13.89 7.12 -16.63
CA LEU A 123 13.45 5.97 -17.40
C LEU A 123 14.64 5.23 -18.03
N ARG A 124 15.65 5.95 -18.52
CA ARG A 124 16.91 5.33 -19.02
C ARG A 124 17.67 4.64 -17.90
N LEU A 125 17.76 5.24 -16.72
CA LEU A 125 18.38 4.61 -15.54
C LEU A 125 17.63 3.33 -15.11
N PHE A 126 16.32 3.28 -15.31
CA PHE A 126 15.50 2.09 -15.03
C PHE A 126 15.52 1.05 -16.14
N GLY A 127 16.34 1.27 -17.21
CA GLY A 127 16.58 0.29 -18.26
C GLY A 127 15.75 0.49 -19.53
N ALA A 128 15.20 1.69 -19.77
CA ALA A 128 14.52 1.97 -21.03
C ALA A 128 15.49 1.94 -22.21
N SER A 129 15.21 1.06 -23.18
CA SER A 129 15.90 1.01 -24.47
C SER A 129 15.37 2.08 -25.41
N GLU A 130 16.06 2.35 -26.52
CA GLU A 130 15.58 3.26 -27.57
C GLU A 130 14.21 2.82 -28.15
N ALA A 131 13.91 1.53 -28.11
CA ALA A 131 12.62 0.99 -28.57
C ALA A 131 11.48 1.20 -27.55
N THR A 132 11.75 1.16 -26.23
CA THR A 132 10.73 1.25 -25.19
C THR A 132 10.56 2.67 -24.63
N LEU A 133 11.59 3.51 -24.71
CA LEU A 133 11.63 4.86 -24.19
C LEU A 133 10.49 5.77 -24.71
N PRO A 134 10.14 5.76 -26.02
CA PRO A 134 9.03 6.60 -26.51
C PRO A 134 7.70 6.28 -25.85
N TYR A 135 7.40 5.00 -25.62
CA TYR A 135 6.17 4.54 -24.96
C TYR A 135 6.18 4.87 -23.47
N ALA A 136 7.31 4.64 -22.80
CA ALA A 136 7.50 5.00 -21.41
C ALA A 136 7.33 6.51 -21.18
N LEU A 137 7.88 7.37 -22.04
CA LEU A 137 7.73 8.82 -21.98
C LEU A 137 6.31 9.27 -22.30
N ALA A 138 5.67 8.65 -23.30
CA ALA A 138 4.30 8.98 -23.67
C ALA A 138 3.31 8.74 -22.52
N TYR A 139 3.49 7.61 -21.79
CA TYR A 139 2.70 7.28 -20.62
C TYR A 139 3.04 8.18 -19.44
N SER A 140 4.33 8.23 -19.06
CA SER A 140 4.77 8.88 -17.84
C SER A 140 4.47 10.38 -17.82
N ARG A 141 4.64 11.10 -18.93
CA ARG A 141 4.38 12.54 -19.00
C ARG A 141 2.92 12.88 -18.71
N ILE A 142 1.98 12.11 -19.28
CA ILE A 142 0.55 12.28 -19.04
C ILE A 142 0.22 11.96 -17.59
N TYR A 143 0.73 10.82 -17.08
CA TYR A 143 0.48 10.38 -15.73
C TYR A 143 1.04 11.37 -14.68
N ILE A 144 2.27 11.87 -14.88
CA ILE A 144 2.92 12.83 -13.98
C ILE A 144 2.12 14.13 -13.93
N LEU A 145 1.61 14.64 -15.05
CA LEU A 145 0.72 15.82 -15.05
C LEU A 145 -0.57 15.60 -14.25
N GLY A 146 -1.10 14.36 -14.29
CA GLY A 146 -2.26 13.95 -13.50
C GLY A 146 -1.95 13.52 -12.05
N SER A 147 -0.69 13.53 -11.61
CA SER A 147 -0.28 13.01 -10.31
C SER A 147 -0.93 13.70 -9.12
N VAL A 148 -1.34 14.98 -9.27
CA VAL A 148 -2.12 15.69 -8.25
C VAL A 148 -3.40 14.93 -7.87
N CYS A 149 -4.11 14.37 -8.85
CA CYS A 149 -5.32 13.59 -8.60
C CYS A 149 -4.98 12.29 -7.86
N VAL A 150 -3.89 11.62 -8.24
CA VAL A 150 -3.41 10.40 -7.59
C VAL A 150 -3.04 10.67 -6.12
N LEU A 151 -2.27 11.74 -5.85
CA LEU A 151 -1.89 12.10 -4.49
C LEU A 151 -3.12 12.43 -3.63
N ILE A 152 -4.11 13.14 -4.18
CA ILE A 152 -5.36 13.44 -3.48
C ILE A 152 -6.13 12.13 -3.17
N VAL A 153 -6.28 11.25 -4.15
CA VAL A 153 -7.01 9.99 -3.93
C VAL A 153 -6.32 9.14 -2.87
N MET A 154 -5.03 8.89 -3.02
CA MET A 154 -4.28 8.03 -2.10
C MET A 154 -4.10 8.67 -0.72
N GLY A 155 -3.82 9.98 -0.67
CA GLY A 155 -3.53 10.68 0.58
C GLY A 155 -4.75 11.12 1.36
N MET A 156 -5.89 11.45 0.70
CA MET A 156 -7.08 11.96 1.39
C MET A 156 -8.15 10.88 1.66
N ASN A 157 -8.16 9.78 0.91
CA ASN A 157 -9.14 8.70 1.12
C ASN A 157 -9.08 8.08 2.53
N PRO A 158 -7.90 7.89 3.17
CA PRO A 158 -7.81 7.44 4.56
C PRO A 158 -8.59 8.31 5.56
N PHE A 159 -8.68 9.62 5.34
CA PHE A 159 -9.44 10.52 6.21
C PHE A 159 -10.96 10.32 6.14
N ILE A 160 -11.47 9.76 5.04
CA ILE A 160 -12.87 9.37 4.92
C ILE A 160 -13.14 8.12 5.78
N THR A 161 -12.24 7.13 5.70
CA THR A 161 -12.31 5.90 6.51
C THR A 161 -12.20 6.22 8.00
N THR A 162 -11.32 7.15 8.37
CA THR A 162 -11.11 7.64 9.74
C THR A 162 -12.38 8.18 10.38
N GLN A 163 -13.29 8.72 9.59
CA GLN A 163 -14.59 9.22 10.06
C GLN A 163 -15.68 8.12 10.14
N GLY A 164 -15.34 6.85 9.84
CA GLY A 164 -16.28 5.72 9.83
C GLY A 164 -16.98 5.50 8.48
N PHE A 165 -16.65 6.27 7.44
CA PHE A 165 -17.28 6.17 6.12
C PHE A 165 -16.53 5.21 5.16
N ALA A 166 -16.14 4.03 5.64
CA ALA A 166 -15.38 3.06 4.86
C ALA A 166 -16.07 2.65 3.54
N LYS A 167 -17.40 2.59 3.50
CA LYS A 167 -18.15 2.33 2.26
C LYS A 167 -17.97 3.45 1.22
N ILE A 168 -17.89 4.70 1.65
CA ILE A 168 -17.66 5.84 0.73
C ILE A 168 -16.22 5.81 0.23
N SER A 169 -15.27 5.50 1.11
CA SER A 169 -13.86 5.29 0.74
C SER A 169 -13.70 4.15 -0.28
N MET A 170 -14.36 3.02 -0.06
CA MET A 170 -14.39 1.91 -1.02
C MET A 170 -15.00 2.33 -2.37
N LEU A 171 -16.13 3.04 -2.35
CA LEU A 171 -16.79 3.51 -3.57
C LEU A 171 -15.90 4.42 -4.40
N THR A 172 -15.02 5.21 -3.79
CA THR A 172 -14.02 5.99 -4.53
C THR A 172 -13.14 5.10 -5.42
N THR A 173 -12.64 4.00 -4.85
CA THR A 173 -11.81 3.03 -5.57
C THR A 173 -12.61 2.27 -6.63
N VAL A 174 -13.82 1.81 -6.29
CA VAL A 174 -14.69 1.05 -7.21
C VAL A 174 -15.11 1.92 -8.41
N ILE A 175 -15.50 3.16 -8.18
CA ILE A 175 -15.88 4.10 -9.26
C ILE A 175 -14.66 4.40 -10.13
N GLY A 176 -13.51 4.70 -9.52
CA GLY A 176 -12.27 4.92 -10.27
C GLY A 176 -11.89 3.73 -11.15
N ALA A 177 -11.87 2.53 -10.58
CA ALA A 177 -11.59 1.29 -11.29
C ALA A 177 -12.61 1.03 -12.43
N GLY A 178 -13.90 1.21 -12.17
CA GLY A 178 -14.94 1.03 -13.17
C GLY A 178 -14.80 2.01 -14.35
N ILE A 179 -14.52 3.28 -14.07
CA ILE A 179 -14.28 4.28 -15.12
C ILE A 179 -13.04 3.93 -15.92
N ASN A 180 -11.95 3.53 -15.26
CA ASN A 180 -10.72 3.15 -15.96
C ASN A 180 -10.94 1.96 -16.89
N ILE A 181 -11.54 0.87 -16.41
CA ILE A 181 -11.85 -0.35 -17.21
C ILE A 181 -12.71 -0.03 -18.42
N ILE A 182 -13.61 0.95 -18.32
CA ILE A 182 -14.48 1.37 -19.45
C ILE A 182 -13.73 2.29 -20.40
N LEU A 183 -12.95 3.24 -19.89
CA LEU A 183 -12.24 4.23 -20.72
C LEU A 183 -11.04 3.65 -21.44
N ASP A 184 -10.32 2.68 -20.83
CA ASP A 184 -9.15 2.06 -21.43
C ASP A 184 -9.42 1.53 -22.86
N PRO A 185 -10.37 0.61 -23.08
CA PRO A 185 -10.61 0.10 -24.44
C PRO A 185 -11.07 1.19 -25.40
N ILE A 186 -11.81 2.19 -24.93
CA ILE A 186 -12.29 3.30 -25.78
C ILE A 186 -11.10 4.17 -26.23
N LEU A 187 -10.24 4.59 -25.30
CA LEU A 187 -9.13 5.48 -25.60
C LEU A 187 -7.98 4.74 -26.30
N ILE A 188 -7.71 3.48 -25.91
CA ILE A 188 -6.61 2.69 -26.47
C ILE A 188 -6.94 2.23 -27.89
N PHE A 189 -8.12 1.61 -28.10
CA PHE A 189 -8.45 0.91 -29.33
C PHE A 189 -9.40 1.68 -30.24
N VAL A 190 -10.50 2.27 -29.70
CA VAL A 190 -11.50 2.95 -30.53
C VAL A 190 -10.98 4.30 -31.03
N LEU A 191 -10.31 5.07 -30.16
CA LEU A 191 -9.71 6.36 -30.52
C LEU A 191 -8.24 6.23 -30.98
N ASP A 192 -7.71 5.00 -31.03
CA ASP A 192 -6.34 4.67 -31.49
C ASP A 192 -5.23 5.51 -30.81
N MET A 193 -5.44 5.86 -29.53
CA MET A 193 -4.45 6.64 -28.77
C MET A 193 -3.34 5.78 -28.18
N GLY A 194 -3.45 4.45 -28.24
CA GLY A 194 -2.47 3.50 -27.73
C GLY A 194 -2.11 3.75 -26.27
N VAL A 195 -0.80 3.78 -25.96
CA VAL A 195 -0.28 3.98 -24.59
C VAL A 195 -0.71 5.32 -23.98
N ARG A 196 -0.87 6.37 -24.79
CA ARG A 196 -1.39 7.67 -24.32
C ARG A 196 -2.83 7.56 -23.84
N GLY A 197 -3.63 6.74 -24.51
CA GLY A 197 -5.02 6.46 -24.13
C GLY A 197 -5.11 5.83 -22.74
N ALA A 198 -4.28 4.83 -22.45
CA ALA A 198 -4.19 4.21 -21.12
C ALA A 198 -3.84 5.22 -20.03
N ALA A 199 -2.82 6.08 -20.26
CA ALA A 199 -2.45 7.12 -19.31
C ALA A 199 -3.58 8.13 -19.06
N ILE A 200 -4.28 8.56 -20.11
CA ILE A 200 -5.41 9.50 -19.99
C ILE A 200 -6.58 8.85 -19.25
N ALA A 201 -6.92 7.58 -19.55
CA ALA A 201 -7.98 6.85 -18.85
C ALA A 201 -7.69 6.77 -17.34
N THR A 202 -6.45 6.44 -16.98
CA THR A 202 -6.01 6.38 -15.58
C THR A 202 -6.12 7.76 -14.91
N VAL A 203 -5.62 8.82 -15.54
CA VAL A 203 -5.69 10.19 -14.99
C VAL A 203 -7.13 10.66 -14.82
N LEU A 204 -8.00 10.41 -15.81
CA LEU A 204 -9.41 10.78 -15.72
C LEU A 204 -10.12 10.01 -14.61
N SER A 205 -9.88 8.73 -14.46
CA SER A 205 -10.45 7.93 -13.37
C SER A 205 -10.02 8.43 -12.00
N GLN A 206 -8.73 8.79 -11.85
CA GLN A 206 -8.22 9.41 -10.62
C GLN A 206 -8.78 10.81 -10.39
N ALA A 207 -9.00 11.59 -11.44
CA ALA A 207 -9.62 12.92 -11.32
C ALA A 207 -11.05 12.83 -10.80
N VAL A 208 -11.85 11.87 -11.31
CA VAL A 208 -13.20 11.61 -10.78
C VAL A 208 -13.14 11.17 -9.31
N GLY A 209 -12.20 10.29 -8.95
CA GLY A 209 -11.97 9.88 -7.56
C GLY A 209 -11.61 11.07 -6.66
N ALA A 210 -10.68 11.92 -7.10
CA ALA A 210 -10.28 13.13 -6.37
C ALA A 210 -11.45 14.10 -6.20
N PHE A 211 -12.23 14.34 -7.27
CA PHE A 211 -13.44 15.15 -7.18
C PHE A 211 -14.46 14.59 -6.18
N TRP A 212 -14.68 13.27 -6.20
CA TRP A 212 -15.57 12.58 -5.26
C TRP A 212 -15.13 12.78 -3.81
N ILE A 213 -13.85 12.59 -3.51
CA ILE A 213 -13.25 12.79 -2.18
C ILE A 213 -13.43 14.24 -1.71
N LEU A 214 -13.06 15.21 -2.56
CA LEU A 214 -13.16 16.63 -2.23
C LEU A 214 -14.63 17.06 -2.02
N ARG A 215 -15.52 16.59 -2.89
CA ARG A 215 -16.97 16.83 -2.77
C ARG A 215 -17.54 16.29 -1.45
N PHE A 216 -17.03 15.11 -1.02
CA PHE A 216 -17.43 14.54 0.27
C PHE A 216 -16.87 15.35 1.44
N LEU A 217 -15.56 15.64 1.46
CA LEU A 217 -14.88 16.32 2.56
C LEU A 217 -15.30 17.80 2.71
N THR A 218 -15.79 18.44 1.65
CA THR A 218 -16.34 19.81 1.70
C THR A 218 -17.85 19.83 1.95
N GLY A 219 -18.53 18.68 1.81
CA GLY A 219 -19.97 18.55 1.90
C GLY A 219 -20.52 18.60 3.32
N SER A 220 -21.86 18.49 3.45
CA SER A 220 -22.56 18.50 4.73
C SER A 220 -22.65 17.13 5.40
N LYS A 221 -22.33 16.05 4.70
CA LYS A 221 -22.43 14.66 5.18
C LYS A 221 -21.21 14.20 5.97
N THR A 222 -20.07 14.88 5.78
CA THR A 222 -18.82 14.59 6.50
C THR A 222 -18.88 15.10 7.94
N ILE A 223 -18.22 14.40 8.87
CA ILE A 223 -18.09 14.82 10.28
C ILE A 223 -17.04 15.93 10.38
N LEU A 224 -15.90 15.73 9.71
CA LEU A 224 -14.75 16.63 9.66
C LEU A 224 -14.69 17.27 8.28
N ARG A 225 -14.76 18.59 8.24
CA ARG A 225 -14.79 19.34 6.97
C ARG A 225 -13.43 19.88 6.60
N LEU A 226 -13.10 19.78 5.31
CA LEU A 226 -11.99 20.50 4.73
C LEU A 226 -12.37 21.98 4.62
N ARG A 227 -11.86 22.81 5.55
CA ARG A 227 -12.15 24.23 5.64
C ARG A 227 -10.97 25.06 5.10
N ARG A 228 -11.27 26.16 4.44
CA ARG A 228 -10.26 27.09 3.89
C ARG A 228 -9.35 27.69 4.98
N GLU A 229 -9.90 27.94 6.16
CA GLU A 229 -9.18 28.48 7.32
C GLU A 229 -8.05 27.59 7.82
N HIS A 230 -8.17 26.26 7.62
CA HIS A 230 -7.20 25.23 8.04
C HIS A 230 -6.20 24.82 6.93
N LEU A 231 -6.20 25.49 5.78
CA LEU A 231 -5.26 25.21 4.69
C LEU A 231 -3.88 25.85 4.90
N ARG A 232 -3.74 26.77 5.84
CA ARG A 232 -2.43 27.37 6.15
C ARG A 232 -1.53 26.32 6.77
N PRO A 233 -0.31 26.11 6.21
CA PRO A 233 0.59 25.08 6.73
C PRO A 233 1.12 25.46 8.11
N GLU A 234 0.86 24.61 9.10
CA GLU A 234 1.34 24.76 10.47
C GLU A 234 2.36 23.65 10.77
N GLY A 235 3.63 24.01 11.04
CA GLY A 235 4.69 23.04 11.33
C GLY A 235 4.36 22.13 12.51
N ARG A 236 3.64 22.63 13.51
CA ARG A 236 3.17 21.85 14.68
C ARG A 236 2.23 20.71 14.30
N VAL A 237 1.47 20.87 13.22
CA VAL A 237 0.54 19.84 12.71
C VAL A 237 1.24 18.93 11.71
N ILE A 238 2.02 19.51 10.79
CA ILE A 238 2.65 18.80 9.67
C ILE A 238 3.76 17.86 10.15
N LEU A 239 4.66 18.32 11.03
CA LEU A 239 5.80 17.51 11.46
C LEU A 239 5.41 16.20 12.17
N PRO A 240 4.42 16.18 13.09
CA PRO A 240 3.94 14.91 13.66
C PRO A 240 3.23 14.00 12.65
N VAL A 241 2.50 14.57 11.68
CA VAL A 241 1.88 13.80 10.58
C VAL A 241 2.97 13.11 9.75
N MET A 242 3.95 13.86 9.27
CA MET A 242 5.07 13.31 8.52
C MET A 242 5.88 12.31 9.34
N GLY A 243 6.13 12.62 10.63
CA GLY A 243 6.85 11.74 11.53
C GLY A 243 6.20 10.36 11.68
N LEU A 244 4.88 10.29 11.73
CA LEU A 244 4.16 9.02 11.78
C LEU A 244 4.11 8.33 10.41
N GLY A 245 3.91 9.08 9.33
CA GLY A 245 3.82 8.55 7.99
C GLY A 245 5.15 8.09 7.38
N ILE A 246 6.29 8.53 7.93
CA ILE A 246 7.61 8.20 7.38
C ILE A 246 7.89 6.69 7.39
N SER A 247 7.32 5.92 8.31
CA SER A 247 7.43 4.47 8.32
C SER A 247 6.78 3.83 7.09
N THR A 248 5.59 4.29 6.71
CA THR A 248 4.92 3.83 5.48
C THR A 248 5.67 4.29 4.23
N PHE A 249 6.18 5.52 4.23
CA PHE A 249 7.02 6.04 3.15
C PHE A 249 8.25 5.16 2.93
N VAL A 250 8.99 4.84 3.99
CA VAL A 250 10.17 3.97 3.92
C VAL A 250 9.78 2.57 3.44
N MET A 251 8.68 2.01 3.95
CA MET A 251 8.19 0.69 3.51
C MET A 251 7.92 0.63 2.00
N LEU A 252 7.24 1.63 1.45
CA LEU A 252 6.92 1.68 0.03
C LEU A 252 8.15 1.99 -0.83
N SER A 253 8.99 2.91 -0.40
CA SER A 253 10.22 3.27 -1.14
C SER A 253 11.23 2.13 -1.20
N THR A 254 11.28 1.28 -0.17
CA THR A 254 12.20 0.13 -0.13
C THR A 254 11.74 -1.07 -0.94
N GLU A 255 10.49 -1.13 -1.41
CA GLU A 255 10.01 -2.22 -2.28
C GLU A 255 10.83 -2.33 -3.57
N SER A 256 11.17 -1.20 -4.19
CA SER A 256 11.99 -1.18 -5.40
C SER A 256 13.40 -1.72 -5.14
N LEU A 257 14.02 -1.37 -3.99
CA LEU A 257 15.32 -1.88 -3.60
C LEU A 257 15.30 -3.40 -3.38
N LEU A 258 14.24 -3.91 -2.76
CA LEU A 258 14.05 -5.35 -2.57
C LEU A 258 13.91 -6.08 -3.90
N SER A 259 13.08 -5.57 -4.81
CA SER A 259 12.88 -6.15 -6.13
C SER A 259 14.20 -6.23 -6.90
N ILE A 260 15.00 -5.17 -6.87
CA ILE A 260 16.33 -5.14 -7.51
C ILE A 260 17.27 -6.15 -6.82
N SER A 261 17.29 -6.21 -5.50
CA SER A 261 18.16 -7.12 -4.74
C SER A 261 17.86 -8.58 -5.03
N PHE A 262 16.59 -8.97 -5.05
CA PHE A 262 16.18 -10.32 -5.41
C PHE A 262 16.50 -10.63 -6.88
N SER A 263 16.10 -9.75 -7.81
CA SER A 263 16.32 -9.98 -9.24
C SER A 263 17.80 -10.08 -9.59
N SER A 264 18.66 -9.22 -9.04
CA SER A 264 20.10 -9.26 -9.29
C SER A 264 20.76 -10.52 -8.72
N SER A 265 20.39 -10.93 -7.49
CA SER A 265 20.94 -12.14 -6.88
C SER A 265 20.43 -13.41 -7.58
N LEU A 266 19.15 -13.49 -7.90
CA LEU A 266 18.58 -14.64 -8.61
C LEU A 266 19.09 -14.74 -10.05
N ALA A 267 19.24 -13.62 -10.76
CA ALA A 267 19.85 -13.62 -12.10
C ALA A 267 21.29 -14.13 -12.09
N ARG A 268 22.06 -13.73 -11.05
CA ARG A 268 23.45 -14.16 -10.88
C ARG A 268 23.60 -15.66 -10.60
N TYR A 269 22.76 -16.22 -9.74
CA TYR A 269 22.93 -17.58 -9.23
C TYR A 269 22.01 -18.60 -9.91
N GLY A 270 20.79 -18.20 -10.33
CA GLY A 270 19.76 -19.09 -10.86
C GLY A 270 19.29 -18.79 -12.29
N GLY A 271 19.82 -17.70 -12.89
CA GLY A 271 19.45 -17.30 -14.26
C GLY A 271 18.00 -16.85 -14.41
N ASP A 272 17.55 -16.78 -15.67
CA ASP A 272 16.22 -16.23 -16.04
C ASP A 272 15.06 -17.03 -15.46
N VAL A 273 15.21 -18.32 -15.29
CA VAL A 273 14.16 -19.20 -14.72
C VAL A 273 13.89 -18.82 -13.24
N ALA A 274 14.94 -18.54 -12.47
CA ALA A 274 14.79 -18.13 -11.07
C ALA A 274 14.15 -16.75 -10.95
N VAL A 275 14.49 -15.82 -11.83
CA VAL A 275 13.86 -14.48 -11.90
C VAL A 275 12.38 -14.60 -12.31
N GLY A 276 12.07 -15.48 -13.28
CA GLY A 276 10.71 -15.77 -13.69
C GLY A 276 9.87 -16.38 -12.56
N ALA A 277 10.43 -17.34 -11.83
CA ALA A 277 9.80 -17.93 -10.66
C ALA A 277 9.51 -16.87 -9.57
N MET A 278 10.47 -15.97 -9.30
CA MET A 278 10.30 -14.88 -8.33
C MET A 278 9.17 -13.94 -8.73
N THR A 279 8.98 -13.67 -10.01
CA THR A 279 7.88 -12.83 -10.52
C THR A 279 6.52 -13.46 -10.20
N VAL A 280 6.37 -14.77 -10.41
CA VAL A 280 5.15 -15.52 -10.05
C VAL A 280 4.93 -15.49 -8.54
N ILE A 281 5.96 -15.78 -7.76
CA ILE A 281 5.91 -15.80 -6.29
C ILE A 281 5.50 -14.42 -5.74
N THR A 282 6.08 -13.34 -6.26
CA THR A 282 5.75 -11.96 -5.82
C THR A 282 4.29 -11.63 -6.13
N SER A 283 3.80 -12.03 -7.31
CA SER A 283 2.40 -11.83 -7.69
C SER A 283 1.44 -12.61 -6.77
N ALA A 284 1.79 -13.86 -6.44
CA ALA A 284 1.04 -14.65 -5.46
C ALA A 284 1.07 -14.03 -4.05
N SER A 285 2.22 -13.48 -3.62
CA SER A 285 2.36 -12.81 -2.32
C SER A 285 1.44 -11.60 -2.18
N GLN A 286 1.19 -10.86 -3.26
CA GLN A 286 0.28 -9.72 -3.26
C GLN A 286 -1.17 -10.12 -2.96
N LEU A 287 -1.60 -11.33 -3.38
CA LEU A 287 -2.93 -11.85 -3.06
C LEU A 287 -3.17 -12.05 -1.56
N CYS A 288 -2.10 -12.26 -0.80
CA CYS A 288 -2.19 -12.31 0.68
C CYS A 288 -2.02 -10.92 1.31
N SER A 289 -1.01 -10.19 0.90
CA SER A 289 -0.61 -8.94 1.55
C SER A 289 -1.68 -7.86 1.44
N LEU A 290 -2.37 -7.75 0.30
CA LEU A 290 -3.38 -6.71 0.09
C LEU A 290 -4.62 -6.87 0.97
N PRO A 291 -5.23 -8.07 1.13
CA PRO A 291 -6.31 -8.26 2.10
C PRO A 291 -5.89 -7.99 3.55
N VAL A 292 -4.68 -8.41 3.97
CA VAL A 292 -4.14 -8.10 5.30
C VAL A 292 -4.02 -6.59 5.52
N GLN A 293 -3.52 -5.86 4.53
CA GLN A 293 -3.48 -4.40 4.57
C GLN A 293 -4.88 -3.79 4.66
N GLY A 294 -5.86 -4.31 3.90
CA GLY A 294 -7.25 -3.87 3.96
C GLY A 294 -7.86 -4.09 5.35
N ILE A 295 -7.61 -5.24 6.00
CA ILE A 295 -8.02 -5.50 7.38
C ILE A 295 -7.44 -4.45 8.32
N CYS A 296 -6.14 -4.17 8.22
CA CYS A 296 -5.47 -3.19 9.06
C CYS A 296 -5.98 -1.76 8.82
N GLN A 297 -6.17 -1.37 7.56
CA GLN A 297 -6.72 -0.05 7.21
C GLN A 297 -8.13 0.16 7.75
N GLY A 298 -8.97 -0.89 7.73
CA GLY A 298 -10.31 -0.83 8.31
C GLY A 298 -10.32 -0.83 9.84
N GLY A 299 -9.35 -1.50 10.48
CA GLY A 299 -9.22 -1.56 11.94
C GLY A 299 -8.59 -0.32 12.57
N GLN A 300 -7.70 0.34 11.86
CA GLN A 300 -6.93 1.49 12.33
C GLN A 300 -7.80 2.62 12.92
N PRO A 301 -8.90 3.08 12.27
CA PRO A 301 -9.73 4.15 12.81
C PRO A 301 -10.36 3.82 14.16
N VAL A 302 -10.78 2.55 14.36
CA VAL A 302 -11.40 2.10 15.63
C VAL A 302 -10.37 2.12 16.75
N MET A 303 -9.16 1.62 16.51
CA MET A 303 -8.10 1.64 17.51
C MET A 303 -7.67 3.07 17.85
N SER A 304 -7.41 3.91 16.83
CA SER A 304 -6.95 5.29 17.00
C SER A 304 -7.98 6.15 17.72
N PHE A 305 -9.27 6.05 17.36
CA PHE A 305 -10.35 6.78 18.00
C PHE A 305 -10.50 6.38 19.48
N ASN A 306 -10.57 5.06 19.78
CA ASN A 306 -10.74 4.58 21.15
C ASN A 306 -9.50 4.84 22.01
N PHE A 307 -8.31 4.88 21.42
CA PHE A 307 -7.09 5.31 22.08
C PHE A 307 -7.17 6.80 22.46
N GLY A 308 -7.61 7.66 21.53
CA GLY A 308 -7.88 9.08 21.81
C GLY A 308 -8.92 9.31 22.89
N ALA A 309 -9.96 8.49 22.91
CA ALA A 309 -11.04 8.53 23.90
C ALA A 309 -10.67 7.90 25.25
N GLY A 310 -9.46 7.36 25.43
CA GLY A 310 -9.02 6.69 26.66
C GLY A 310 -9.67 5.33 26.91
N ASN A 311 -10.37 4.74 25.94
CA ASN A 311 -11.08 3.47 26.09
C ASN A 311 -10.18 2.26 25.81
N GLN A 312 -9.28 1.96 26.74
CA GLN A 312 -8.27 0.89 26.60
C GLN A 312 -8.88 -0.49 26.34
N ALA A 313 -10.01 -0.82 26.95
CA ALA A 313 -10.67 -2.12 26.77
C ALA A 313 -11.06 -2.36 25.31
N ARG A 314 -11.61 -1.34 24.65
CA ARG A 314 -12.00 -1.41 23.24
C ARG A 314 -10.78 -1.44 22.31
N VAL A 315 -9.70 -0.76 22.64
CA VAL A 315 -8.43 -0.85 21.88
C VAL A 315 -7.89 -2.27 21.94
N LYS A 316 -7.86 -2.89 23.14
CA LYS A 316 -7.40 -4.27 23.32
C LYS A 316 -8.28 -5.28 22.56
N GLU A 317 -9.59 -5.12 22.60
CA GLU A 317 -10.53 -5.97 21.86
C GLU A 317 -10.33 -5.82 20.34
N ALA A 318 -10.21 -4.59 19.85
CA ALA A 318 -9.99 -4.30 18.43
C ALA A 318 -8.67 -4.89 17.93
N PHE A 319 -7.58 -4.73 18.70
CA PHE A 319 -6.29 -5.30 18.38
C PHE A 319 -6.32 -6.84 18.31
N ARG A 320 -6.89 -7.49 19.35
CA ARG A 320 -6.99 -8.95 19.38
C ARG A 320 -7.77 -9.51 18.18
N PHE A 321 -8.88 -8.86 17.84
CA PHE A 321 -9.69 -9.27 16.70
C PHE A 321 -8.94 -9.07 15.37
N GLN A 322 -8.29 -7.92 15.17
CA GLN A 322 -7.47 -7.65 13.98
C GLN A 322 -6.31 -8.65 13.86
N LEU A 323 -5.60 -8.92 14.97
CA LEU A 323 -4.48 -9.86 15.01
C LEU A 323 -4.93 -11.28 14.62
N ALA A 324 -6.08 -11.71 15.15
CA ALA A 324 -6.64 -13.04 14.83
C ALA A 324 -7.04 -13.15 13.35
N LEU A 325 -7.64 -12.10 12.76
CA LEU A 325 -8.00 -12.10 11.35
C LEU A 325 -6.77 -12.08 10.45
N CYS A 326 -5.80 -11.20 10.71
CA CYS A 326 -4.59 -11.09 9.90
C CYS A 326 -3.73 -12.36 10.00
N GLY A 327 -3.50 -12.84 11.22
CA GLY A 327 -2.72 -14.07 11.47
C GLY A 327 -3.42 -15.31 10.91
N GLY A 328 -4.72 -15.45 11.12
CA GLY A 328 -5.51 -16.56 10.59
C GLY A 328 -5.53 -16.59 9.06
N TYR A 329 -5.78 -15.46 8.42
CA TYR A 329 -5.76 -15.35 6.96
C TYR A 329 -4.37 -15.64 6.38
N ALA A 330 -3.31 -15.03 6.94
CA ALA A 330 -1.94 -15.25 6.47
C ALA A 330 -1.49 -16.71 6.66
N THR A 331 -1.88 -17.33 7.77
CA THR A 331 -1.58 -18.74 8.03
C THR A 331 -2.32 -19.67 7.04
N LEU A 332 -3.62 -19.44 6.82
CA LEU A 332 -4.40 -20.19 5.84
C LEU A 332 -3.82 -20.06 4.43
N PHE A 333 -3.45 -18.85 4.03
CA PHE A 333 -2.84 -18.57 2.73
C PHE A 333 -1.46 -19.25 2.60
N CYS A 334 -0.63 -19.16 3.64
CA CYS A 334 0.66 -19.85 3.69
C CYS A 334 0.49 -21.35 3.50
N LEU A 335 -0.44 -21.97 4.22
CA LEU A 335 -0.74 -23.41 4.08
C LEU A 335 -1.19 -23.75 2.66
N LEU A 336 -2.05 -22.93 2.03
CA LEU A 336 -2.47 -23.13 0.66
C LEU A 336 -1.26 -23.11 -0.30
N MET A 337 -0.36 -22.11 -0.15
CA MET A 337 0.83 -21.99 -0.99
C MET A 337 1.82 -23.16 -0.78
N LEU A 338 1.89 -23.72 0.40
CA LEU A 338 2.75 -24.88 0.68
C LEU A 338 2.17 -26.21 0.18
N LEU A 339 0.84 -26.36 0.23
CA LEU A 339 0.15 -27.61 -0.14
C LEU A 339 -0.06 -27.73 -1.66
N VAL A 340 -0.45 -26.62 -2.33
CA VAL A 340 -0.79 -26.64 -3.76
C VAL A 340 -0.03 -25.60 -4.61
N PRO A 341 1.29 -25.44 -4.41
CA PRO A 341 2.06 -24.38 -5.10
C PRO A 341 2.05 -24.54 -6.62
N GLY A 342 2.02 -25.78 -7.14
CA GLY A 342 1.99 -26.04 -8.57
C GLY A 342 0.69 -25.58 -9.24
N ALA A 343 -0.46 -25.73 -8.56
CA ALA A 343 -1.72 -25.21 -9.06
C ALA A 343 -1.72 -23.68 -9.11
N VAL A 344 -1.15 -23.03 -8.09
CA VAL A 344 -1.02 -21.57 -8.07
C VAL A 344 -0.06 -21.09 -9.15
N ALA A 345 1.10 -21.71 -9.33
CA ALA A 345 2.04 -21.38 -10.39
C ALA A 345 1.39 -21.54 -11.78
N GLY A 346 0.59 -22.57 -11.97
CA GLY A 346 -0.15 -22.84 -13.21
C GLY A 346 -1.20 -21.78 -13.58
N LEU A 347 -1.64 -20.93 -12.63
CA LEU A 347 -2.50 -19.78 -12.94
C LEU A 347 -1.74 -18.65 -13.66
N PHE A 348 -0.40 -18.60 -13.51
CA PHE A 348 0.43 -17.53 -14.06
C PHE A 348 1.19 -17.92 -15.31
N THR A 349 1.47 -19.21 -15.50
CA THR A 349 2.24 -19.72 -16.64
C THR A 349 1.78 -21.12 -17.04
N SER A 350 1.92 -21.44 -18.34
CA SER A 350 1.72 -22.78 -18.88
C SER A 350 3.03 -23.55 -19.13
N ASP A 351 4.19 -22.94 -18.89
CA ASP A 351 5.49 -23.57 -19.02
C ASP A 351 5.74 -24.56 -17.87
N ALA A 352 5.77 -25.85 -18.20
CA ALA A 352 5.93 -26.93 -17.22
C ALA A 352 7.25 -26.84 -16.44
N ALA A 353 8.35 -26.45 -17.09
CA ALA A 353 9.65 -26.28 -16.43
C ALA A 353 9.63 -25.15 -15.40
N LEU A 354 9.04 -24.02 -15.77
CA LEU A 354 8.86 -22.87 -14.88
C LEU A 354 7.90 -23.20 -13.74
N ILE A 355 6.81 -23.94 -13.99
CA ILE A 355 5.87 -24.40 -12.94
C ILE A 355 6.60 -25.26 -11.91
N GLN A 356 7.40 -26.24 -12.37
CA GLN A 356 8.13 -27.14 -11.49
C GLN A 356 9.14 -26.36 -10.62
N TYR A 357 9.90 -25.46 -11.24
CA TYR A 357 10.88 -24.63 -10.54
C TYR A 357 10.20 -23.70 -9.53
N THR A 358 9.12 -23.02 -9.94
CA THR A 358 8.34 -22.12 -9.09
C THR A 358 7.71 -22.87 -7.92
N THR A 359 7.25 -24.10 -8.14
CA THR A 359 6.69 -24.98 -7.08
C THR A 359 7.71 -25.23 -5.96
N TRP A 360 8.94 -25.53 -6.33
CA TRP A 360 10.05 -25.71 -5.37
C TRP A 360 10.38 -24.39 -4.66
N ALA A 361 10.60 -23.32 -5.41
CA ALA A 361 10.97 -22.02 -4.88
C ALA A 361 9.87 -21.42 -3.98
N MET A 362 8.59 -21.57 -4.36
CA MET A 362 7.44 -21.08 -3.60
C MET A 362 7.33 -21.75 -2.22
N ARG A 363 7.61 -23.04 -2.11
CA ARG A 363 7.61 -23.74 -0.81
C ARG A 363 8.65 -23.17 0.14
N ILE A 364 9.82 -22.78 -0.37
CA ILE A 364 10.87 -22.16 0.43
C ILE A 364 10.48 -20.76 0.85
N TYR A 365 10.16 -19.91 -0.15
CA TYR A 365 9.86 -18.51 0.06
C TYR A 365 8.65 -18.26 0.97
N MET A 366 7.60 -19.07 0.82
CA MET A 366 6.35 -18.92 1.58
C MET A 366 6.39 -19.58 2.94
N ALA A 367 7.45 -20.29 3.33
CA ALA A 367 7.51 -21.03 4.59
C ALA A 367 7.36 -20.13 5.83
N GLY A 368 7.81 -18.88 5.77
CA GLY A 368 7.67 -17.88 6.84
C GLY A 368 6.45 -16.95 6.70
N PHE A 369 5.67 -17.10 5.64
CA PHE A 369 4.67 -16.10 5.26
C PHE A 369 3.50 -15.97 6.26
N PHE A 370 3.22 -17.01 7.06
CA PHE A 370 2.26 -16.93 8.17
C PHE A 370 2.62 -15.83 9.17
N ALA A 371 3.92 -15.58 9.37
CA ALA A 371 4.42 -14.59 10.32
C ALA A 371 4.13 -13.15 9.89
N ILE A 372 4.01 -12.90 8.56
CA ILE A 372 3.73 -11.57 8.00
C ILE A 372 2.39 -11.02 8.52
N GLY A 373 1.35 -11.86 8.65
CA GLY A 373 0.06 -11.40 9.15
C GLY A 373 0.14 -10.82 10.57
N PHE A 374 0.91 -11.45 11.44
CA PHE A 374 1.15 -10.98 12.81
C PHE A 374 2.03 -9.71 12.81
N GLN A 375 3.07 -9.69 11.98
CA GLN A 375 3.99 -8.56 11.86
C GLN A 375 3.26 -7.29 11.37
N ILE A 376 2.47 -7.38 10.29
CA ILE A 376 1.74 -6.24 9.74
C ILE A 376 0.68 -5.76 10.74
N ALA A 377 -0.07 -6.68 11.39
CA ALA A 377 -1.07 -6.31 12.38
C ALA A 377 -0.48 -5.52 13.56
N CYS A 378 0.65 -5.97 14.12
CA CYS A 378 1.32 -5.27 15.22
C CYS A 378 1.91 -3.92 14.77
N GLN A 379 2.56 -3.88 13.60
CA GLN A 379 3.17 -2.65 13.09
C GLN A 379 2.13 -1.58 12.77
N GLN A 380 1.03 -1.95 12.12
CA GLN A 380 -0.08 -1.02 11.83
C GLN A 380 -0.79 -0.57 13.12
N SER A 381 -0.80 -1.42 14.16
CA SER A 381 -1.33 -1.03 15.48
C SER A 381 -0.42 0.00 16.16
N PHE A 382 0.90 -0.07 16.03
CA PHE A 382 1.80 1.00 16.49
C PHE A 382 1.48 2.34 15.79
N MET A 383 1.21 2.32 14.49
CA MET A 383 0.80 3.53 13.76
C MET A 383 -0.55 4.05 14.24
N ALA A 384 -1.51 3.15 14.47
CA ALA A 384 -2.83 3.51 15.00
C ALA A 384 -2.76 4.18 16.37
N LEU A 385 -1.77 3.81 17.20
CA LEU A 385 -1.50 4.38 18.52
C LEU A 385 -0.50 5.56 18.48
N GLY A 386 -0.16 6.09 17.31
CA GLY A 386 0.71 7.24 17.13
C GLY A 386 2.19 7.00 17.44
N GLN A 387 2.67 5.74 17.50
CA GLN A 387 4.04 5.37 17.88
C GLN A 387 5.00 5.44 16.69
N ALA A 388 5.26 6.65 16.16
CA ALA A 388 6.05 6.89 14.95
C ALA A 388 7.45 6.27 14.98
N LYS A 389 8.21 6.49 16.06
CA LYS A 389 9.61 6.02 16.19
C LYS A 389 9.71 4.50 16.17
N VAL A 390 8.83 3.82 16.90
CA VAL A 390 8.82 2.35 16.97
C VAL A 390 8.41 1.77 15.62
N SER A 391 7.36 2.32 15.00
CA SER A 391 6.90 1.87 13.68
C SER A 391 7.98 2.03 12.61
N LEU A 392 8.70 3.15 12.58
CA LEU A 392 9.81 3.37 11.65
C LEU A 392 10.96 2.37 11.88
N LEU A 393 11.36 2.15 13.14
CA LEU A 393 12.42 1.20 13.47
C LEU A 393 12.07 -0.21 12.97
N LEU A 394 10.84 -0.66 13.20
CA LEU A 394 10.38 -1.99 12.79
C LEU A 394 10.25 -2.10 11.25
N ALA A 395 9.85 -1.02 10.58
CA ALA A 395 9.83 -0.97 9.11
C ALA A 395 11.23 -1.14 8.52
N CYS A 396 12.21 -0.41 9.04
CA CYS A 396 13.61 -0.52 8.62
C CYS A 396 14.21 -1.88 8.98
N LEU A 397 13.88 -2.42 10.16
CA LEU A 397 14.40 -3.70 10.65
C LEU A 397 14.13 -4.83 9.64
N ARG A 398 12.87 -5.00 9.21
CA ARG A 398 12.51 -6.11 8.34
C ARG A 398 13.21 -6.03 6.99
N LYS A 399 13.12 -4.89 6.31
CA LYS A 399 13.56 -4.76 4.91
C LYS A 399 15.03 -4.40 4.76
N LEU A 400 15.47 -3.36 5.46
CA LEU A 400 16.82 -2.81 5.29
C LEU A 400 17.87 -3.54 6.13
N ILE A 401 17.51 -3.92 7.36
CA ILE A 401 18.48 -4.49 8.32
C ILE A 401 18.54 -6.02 8.20
N LEU A 402 17.41 -6.69 7.97
CA LEU A 402 17.36 -8.15 7.89
C LEU A 402 17.37 -8.62 6.44
N LEU A 403 16.32 -8.32 5.65
CA LEU A 403 16.09 -8.98 4.38
C LEU A 403 17.18 -8.66 3.33
N ILE A 404 17.47 -7.39 3.06
CA ILE A 404 18.47 -7.03 2.07
C ILE A 404 19.86 -7.63 2.39
N PRO A 405 20.40 -7.51 3.61
CA PRO A 405 21.64 -8.18 3.96
C PRO A 405 21.59 -9.71 3.83
N LEU A 406 20.47 -10.36 4.22
CA LEU A 406 20.34 -11.80 4.10
C LEU A 406 20.34 -12.29 2.65
N ILE A 407 19.73 -11.53 1.70
CA ILE A 407 19.74 -11.85 0.26
C ILE A 407 21.18 -11.95 -0.27
N PHE A 408 22.09 -11.11 0.21
CA PHE A 408 23.50 -11.11 -0.24
C PHE A 408 24.39 -11.99 0.63
N LEU A 409 24.11 -12.17 1.92
CA LEU A 409 24.96 -12.92 2.85
C LEU A 409 24.72 -14.43 2.77
N LEU A 410 23.45 -14.89 2.78
CA LEU A 410 23.13 -16.31 2.83
C LEU A 410 23.72 -17.13 1.65
N PRO A 411 23.77 -16.60 0.40
CA PRO A 411 24.41 -17.33 -0.70
C PRO A 411 25.90 -17.65 -0.51
N HIS A 412 26.57 -16.95 0.41
CA HIS A 412 27.98 -17.22 0.73
C HIS A 412 28.14 -18.19 1.91
N LEU A 413 27.05 -18.46 2.65
CA LEU A 413 27.05 -19.32 3.83
C LEU A 413 26.49 -20.72 3.53
N LEU A 414 25.65 -20.85 2.52
CA LEU A 414 24.96 -22.11 2.19
C LEU A 414 25.49 -22.72 0.89
N PRO A 415 25.48 -24.06 0.76
CA PRO A 415 26.01 -24.77 -0.42
C PRO A 415 25.25 -24.45 -1.71
N ASP A 416 23.94 -24.21 -1.62
CA ASP A 416 23.09 -23.81 -2.77
C ASP A 416 22.75 -22.34 -2.67
N PRO A 417 23.38 -21.48 -3.50
CA PRO A 417 23.15 -20.05 -3.46
C PRO A 417 21.72 -19.65 -3.84
N VAL A 418 21.06 -20.38 -4.75
CA VAL A 418 19.69 -20.06 -5.18
C VAL A 418 18.70 -20.37 -4.06
N PHE A 419 18.84 -21.54 -3.43
CA PHE A 419 18.07 -21.87 -2.23
C PHE A 419 18.24 -20.80 -1.14
N ALA A 420 19.48 -20.35 -0.94
CA ALA A 420 19.82 -19.34 0.06
C ALA A 420 19.11 -18.00 -0.19
N VAL A 421 19.03 -17.53 -1.47
CA VAL A 421 18.31 -16.30 -1.82
C VAL A 421 16.83 -16.43 -1.50
N PHE A 422 16.17 -17.54 -1.87
CA PHE A 422 14.76 -17.73 -1.53
C PHE A 422 14.52 -17.90 -0.03
N LEU A 423 15.47 -18.47 0.70
CA LEU A 423 15.40 -18.65 2.15
C LEU A 423 15.52 -17.33 2.92
N ALA A 424 16.09 -16.30 2.33
CA ALA A 424 16.25 -14.98 2.98
C ALA A 424 14.91 -14.40 3.44
N GLU A 425 13.84 -14.55 2.64
CA GLU A 425 12.51 -14.02 2.99
C GLU A 425 11.92 -14.68 4.25
N PRO A 426 11.72 -16.02 4.32
CA PRO A 426 11.12 -16.62 5.51
C PRO A 426 11.96 -16.42 6.77
N VAL A 427 13.29 -16.40 6.68
CA VAL A 427 14.16 -16.09 7.81
C VAL A 427 13.93 -14.66 8.31
N SER A 428 13.95 -13.71 7.39
CA SER A 428 13.68 -12.30 7.72
C SER A 428 12.28 -12.10 8.29
N ASP A 429 11.27 -12.74 7.71
CA ASP A 429 9.88 -12.60 8.14
C ASP A 429 9.65 -13.15 9.55
N ILE A 430 10.18 -14.33 9.85
CA ILE A 430 10.05 -14.93 11.19
C ILE A 430 10.80 -14.09 12.23
N MET A 431 12.03 -13.64 11.92
CA MET A 431 12.81 -12.78 12.81
C MET A 431 12.11 -11.45 13.06
N ALA A 432 11.70 -10.76 11.98
CA ALA A 432 11.04 -9.46 12.08
C ALA A 432 9.69 -9.57 12.79
N ALA A 433 8.89 -10.60 12.50
CA ALA A 433 7.62 -10.83 13.17
C ALA A 433 7.82 -11.10 14.67
N SER A 434 8.78 -11.94 15.04
CA SER A 434 9.08 -12.23 16.44
C SER A 434 9.48 -10.97 17.21
N ILE A 435 10.39 -10.16 16.65
CA ILE A 435 10.82 -8.90 17.25
C ILE A 435 9.65 -7.91 17.34
N THR A 436 8.83 -7.80 16.27
CA THR A 436 7.71 -6.87 16.22
C THR A 436 6.63 -7.23 17.23
N VAL A 437 6.23 -8.51 17.28
CA VAL A 437 5.23 -9.03 18.23
C VAL A 437 5.71 -8.86 19.66
N PHE A 438 6.95 -9.27 19.96
CA PHE A 438 7.54 -9.11 21.29
C PHE A 438 7.57 -7.63 21.71
N THR A 439 8.05 -6.73 20.83
CA THR A 439 8.11 -5.29 21.08
C THR A 439 6.71 -4.72 21.31
N PHE A 440 5.72 -5.19 20.54
CA PHE A 440 4.34 -4.74 20.70
C PHE A 440 3.76 -5.18 22.04
N LEU A 441 3.81 -6.46 22.34
CA LEU A 441 3.25 -7.00 23.59
C LEU A 441 3.91 -6.41 24.84
N SER A 442 5.23 -6.17 24.82
CA SER A 442 5.96 -5.59 25.96
C SER A 442 5.67 -4.09 26.17
N ARG A 443 5.22 -3.37 25.15
CA ARG A 443 4.97 -1.93 25.20
C ARG A 443 3.49 -1.55 25.19
N PHE A 444 2.62 -2.46 24.77
CA PHE A 444 1.23 -2.17 24.50
C PHE A 444 0.50 -1.59 25.71
N ASP A 445 0.55 -2.27 26.86
CA ASP A 445 -0.09 -1.77 28.09
C ASP A 445 0.49 -0.43 28.53
N LYS A 446 1.82 -0.28 28.47
CA LYS A 446 2.49 0.99 28.81
C LYS A 446 2.07 2.16 27.89
N ILE A 447 1.82 1.87 26.60
CA ILE A 447 1.33 2.89 25.66
C ILE A 447 -0.09 3.29 26.03
N LEU A 448 -0.96 2.31 26.34
CA LEU A 448 -2.32 2.56 26.73
C LEU A 448 -2.42 3.35 28.05
N ASP A 449 -1.57 3.04 29.04
CA ASP A 449 -1.54 3.71 30.34
C ASP A 449 -1.07 5.17 30.23
N ARG A 450 -0.11 5.46 29.34
CA ARG A 450 0.33 6.84 29.05
C ARG A 450 -0.75 7.68 28.38
N GLY A 451 -1.71 7.02 27.73
CA GLY A 451 -2.81 7.66 27.01
C GLY A 451 -2.38 8.47 25.78
N ALA A 452 -3.37 9.05 25.13
CA ALA A 452 -3.18 9.80 23.89
C ALA A 452 -2.66 11.24 24.07
N ALA A 453 -2.52 11.70 25.32
CA ALA A 453 -2.03 13.06 25.60
C ALA A 453 -0.57 13.30 25.18
N ASN A 454 0.21 12.22 24.95
CA ASN A 454 1.61 12.26 24.57
C ASN A 454 1.86 11.95 23.08
N VAL A 455 0.84 11.93 22.26
CA VAL A 455 0.87 11.69 20.82
C VAL A 455 0.66 13.00 20.06
#